data_42020085bde64cd7fd1822e58e398533
#
_entry.id   42020085bde64cd7fd1822e58e398533
#
_cell.length_a   1.000
_cell.length_b   1.000
_cell.length_c   1.000
_cell.angle_alpha   90.00
_cell.angle_beta   90.00
_cell.angle_gamma   90.00
#
_symmetry.space_group_name_H-M   'P 1'
#
loop_
_entity.id
_entity.type
_entity.pdbx_description
1 polymer ?
#
loop_
_entity_poly.entity_id
_entity_poly.type
_entity_poly.pdbx_seq_one_letter_code
_entity_poly.pdbx_strand_id
1 'polypeptide(L)'
;MEIRTLQYFLTIAREESISGAAEYLHVTQPTLSRQMKELEEELGKQLFIRGKRRITLTDEGMILRKRAEEILGLVERAEAEVKANEELLTGDIYLGCGESEGMRPIAKTIATMLEKYPHVKFHLHSGKAEEVMEKIDAGVLDFGIVIE
;
A
#
# COMPACT_ATOMS: atom_id res chain seq x y z
N MET A 1 11.38 -6.86 12.18
CA MET A 1 10.03 -6.60 11.63
C MET A 1 9.79 -7.47 10.40
N GLU A 2 8.72 -8.26 10.39
CA GLU A 2 8.38 -9.22 9.33
C GLU A 2 7.19 -8.72 8.50
N ILE A 3 7.10 -9.15 7.23
CA ILE A 3 5.99 -8.80 6.31
C ILE A 3 4.64 -9.16 6.92
N ARG A 4 4.52 -10.34 7.53
CA ARG A 4 3.31 -10.79 8.21
C ARG A 4 2.90 -9.86 9.35
N THR A 5 3.86 -9.34 10.10
CA THR A 5 3.60 -8.38 11.19
C THR A 5 3.02 -7.08 10.67
N LEU A 6 3.48 -6.60 9.50
CA LEU A 6 2.90 -5.43 8.82
C LEU A 6 1.47 -5.69 8.35
N GLN A 7 1.17 -6.88 7.82
CA GLN A 7 -0.20 -7.27 7.45
C GLN A 7 -1.12 -7.27 8.68
N TYR A 8 -0.66 -7.82 9.80
CA TYR A 8 -1.40 -7.80 11.06
C TYR A 8 -1.68 -6.38 11.56
N PHE A 9 -0.65 -5.53 11.53
CA PHE A 9 -0.77 -4.13 11.90
C PHE A 9 -1.81 -3.40 11.05
N LEU A 10 -1.74 -3.52 9.72
CA LEU A 10 -2.70 -2.87 8.80
C LEU A 10 -4.12 -3.39 8.99
N THR A 11 -4.28 -4.69 9.25
CA THR A 11 -5.60 -5.27 9.50
C THR A 11 -6.21 -4.71 10.79
N ILE A 12 -5.45 -4.58 11.87
CA ILE A 12 -5.92 -3.96 13.11
C ILE A 12 -6.30 -2.49 12.89
N ALA A 13 -5.48 -1.76 12.12
CA ALA A 13 -5.75 -0.36 11.80
C ALA A 13 -7.04 -0.19 10.99
N ARG A 14 -7.36 -1.14 10.12
CA ARG A 14 -8.60 -1.15 9.32
C ARG A 14 -9.82 -1.55 10.14
N GLU A 15 -9.71 -2.62 10.92
CA GLU A 15 -10.82 -3.16 11.73
C GLU A 15 -11.08 -2.33 13.00
N GLU A 16 -10.17 -1.43 13.37
CA GLU A 16 -10.19 -0.64 14.63
C GLU A 16 -10.39 -1.53 15.89
N SER A 17 -10.10 -2.83 15.77
CA SER A 17 -10.34 -3.85 16.80
C SER A 17 -9.36 -5.01 16.65
N ILE A 18 -8.69 -5.39 17.76
CA ILE A 18 -7.80 -6.58 17.75
C ILE A 18 -8.63 -7.86 17.57
N SER A 19 -9.79 -7.95 18.18
CA SER A 19 -10.65 -9.14 18.07
C SER A 19 -11.20 -9.28 16.64
N GLY A 20 -11.69 -8.19 16.03
CA GLY A 20 -12.15 -8.19 14.64
C GLY A 20 -11.03 -8.54 13.66
N ALA A 21 -9.84 -7.96 13.84
CA ALA A 21 -8.67 -8.29 13.03
C ALA A 21 -8.23 -9.76 13.20
N ALA A 22 -8.28 -10.30 14.42
CA ALA A 22 -7.94 -11.70 14.69
C ALA A 22 -8.91 -12.66 13.99
N GLU A 23 -10.20 -12.34 14.01
CA GLU A 23 -11.23 -13.10 13.29
C GLU A 23 -11.00 -13.06 11.77
N TYR A 24 -10.77 -11.87 11.21
CA TYR A 24 -10.47 -11.68 9.78
C TYR A 24 -9.21 -12.46 9.34
N LEU A 25 -8.16 -12.47 10.18
CA LEU A 25 -6.87 -13.11 9.89
C LEU A 25 -6.85 -14.61 10.24
N HIS A 26 -7.94 -15.14 10.80
CA HIS A 26 -8.02 -16.52 11.29
C HIS A 26 -6.91 -16.88 12.29
N VAL A 27 -6.57 -15.96 13.17
CA VAL A 27 -5.62 -16.15 14.27
C VAL A 27 -6.29 -15.88 15.62
N THR A 28 -5.64 -16.31 16.71
CA THR A 28 -6.18 -16.00 18.03
C THR A 28 -5.86 -14.57 18.46
N GLN A 29 -6.77 -13.91 19.14
CA GLN A 29 -6.59 -12.54 19.64
C GLN A 29 -5.33 -12.41 20.53
N PRO A 30 -5.00 -13.34 21.46
CA PRO A 30 -3.76 -13.28 22.22
C PRO A 30 -2.50 -13.31 21.34
N THR A 31 -2.50 -14.11 20.27
CA THR A 31 -1.39 -14.17 19.32
C THR A 31 -1.19 -12.81 18.64
N LEU A 32 -2.28 -12.23 18.12
CA LEU A 32 -2.23 -10.95 17.43
C LEU A 32 -1.80 -9.81 18.38
N SER A 33 -2.35 -9.80 19.60
CA SER A 33 -1.99 -8.81 20.63
C SER A 33 -0.50 -8.89 21.00
N ARG A 34 0.05 -10.11 21.12
CA ARG A 34 1.47 -10.34 21.41
C ARG A 34 2.36 -9.85 20.26
N GLN A 35 2.02 -10.17 19.02
CA GLN A 35 2.77 -9.73 17.83
C GLN A 35 2.83 -8.20 17.72
N MET A 36 1.74 -7.52 18.05
CA MET A 36 1.74 -6.05 18.05
C MET A 36 2.58 -5.47 19.19
N LYS A 37 2.56 -6.10 20.36
CA LYS A 37 3.42 -5.67 21.46
C LYS A 37 4.91 -5.85 21.13
N GLU A 38 5.27 -6.98 20.53
CA GLU A 38 6.64 -7.25 20.08
C GLU A 38 7.09 -6.22 19.03
N LEU A 39 6.21 -5.84 18.10
CA LEU A 39 6.48 -4.79 17.11
C LEU A 39 6.69 -3.42 17.76
N GLU A 40 5.84 -3.03 18.71
CA GLU A 40 5.98 -1.78 19.46
C GLU A 40 7.27 -1.75 20.29
N GLU A 41 7.64 -2.88 20.89
CA GLU A 41 8.91 -3.03 21.64
C GLU A 41 10.13 -2.94 20.71
N GLU A 42 10.10 -3.59 19.54
CA GLU A 42 11.16 -3.53 18.53
C GLU A 42 11.40 -2.09 18.03
N LEU A 43 10.32 -1.34 17.79
CA LEU A 43 10.38 0.04 17.32
C LEU A 43 10.61 1.06 18.45
N GLY A 44 10.43 0.66 19.71
CA GLY A 44 10.51 1.55 20.87
C GLY A 44 9.42 2.62 20.88
N LYS A 45 8.28 2.38 20.22
CA LYS A 45 7.17 3.32 20.04
C LYS A 45 5.83 2.63 20.17
N GLN A 46 4.87 3.31 20.76
CA GLN A 46 3.48 2.88 20.70
C GLN A 46 2.89 3.24 19.35
N LEU A 47 2.20 2.28 18.73
CA LEU A 47 1.56 2.44 17.42
C LEU A 47 0.05 2.58 17.53
N PHE A 48 -0.52 2.12 18.65
CA PHE A 48 -1.96 2.11 18.88
C PHE A 48 -2.35 2.83 20.16
N ILE A 49 -3.47 3.55 20.10
CA ILE A 49 -4.19 4.09 21.25
C ILE A 49 -5.40 3.19 21.52
N ARG A 50 -5.44 2.54 22.68
CA ARG A 50 -6.55 1.67 23.07
C ARG A 50 -7.66 2.52 23.71
N GLY A 51 -8.68 2.83 22.96
CA GLY A 51 -9.90 3.48 23.46
C GLY A 51 -10.89 2.47 24.04
N LYS A 52 -11.93 2.96 24.73
CA LYS A 52 -12.98 2.11 25.32
C LYS A 52 -13.83 1.33 24.28
N ARG A 53 -13.94 1.85 23.06
CA ARG A 53 -14.81 1.27 22.00
C ARG A 53 -14.03 0.87 20.75
N ARG A 54 -12.91 1.51 20.47
CA ARG A 54 -12.10 1.25 19.27
C ARG A 54 -10.63 1.53 19.52
N ILE A 55 -9.81 0.98 18.67
CA ILE A 55 -8.38 1.23 18.59
C ILE A 55 -8.15 2.27 17.51
N THR A 56 -7.29 3.25 17.79
CA THR A 56 -6.84 4.25 16.80
C THR A 56 -5.32 4.23 16.71
N LEU A 57 -4.77 4.77 15.65
CA LEU A 57 -3.33 4.88 15.48
C LEU A 57 -2.78 6.11 16.22
N THR A 58 -1.54 5.98 16.72
CA THR A 58 -0.70 7.13 17.10
C THR A 58 -0.15 7.82 15.86
N ASP A 59 0.55 8.94 16.01
CA ASP A 59 1.25 9.59 14.90
C ASP A 59 2.31 8.67 14.30
N GLU A 60 3.06 7.93 15.12
CA GLU A 60 4.00 6.90 14.69
C GLU A 60 3.30 5.73 14.00
N GLY A 61 2.12 5.35 14.48
CA GLY A 61 1.28 4.34 13.83
C GLY A 61 0.80 4.80 12.45
N MET A 62 0.47 6.07 12.26
CA MET A 62 0.11 6.62 10.95
C MET A 62 1.28 6.63 9.97
N ILE A 63 2.48 6.95 10.45
CA ILE A 63 3.72 6.85 9.65
C ILE A 63 3.94 5.40 9.22
N LEU A 64 3.87 4.46 10.18
CA LEU A 64 4.05 3.05 9.88
C LEU A 64 2.99 2.53 8.90
N ARG A 65 1.74 2.95 9.04
CA ARG A 65 0.66 2.58 8.12
C ARG A 65 1.00 2.92 6.68
N LYS A 66 1.40 4.18 6.42
CA LYS A 66 1.79 4.62 5.08
C LYS A 66 2.90 3.73 4.51
N ARG A 67 3.96 3.48 5.29
CA ARG A 67 5.10 2.67 4.85
C ARG A 67 4.78 1.19 4.71
N ALA A 68 3.94 0.64 5.59
CA ALA A 68 3.51 -0.74 5.50
C ALA A 68 2.67 -1.00 4.23
N GLU A 69 1.78 -0.08 3.87
CA GLU A 69 1.02 -0.15 2.62
C GLU A 69 1.95 -0.14 1.39
N GLU A 70 2.98 0.72 1.37
CA GLU A 70 4.00 0.79 0.32
C GLU A 70 4.82 -0.51 0.22
N ILE A 71 5.29 -1.03 1.36
CA ILE A 71 6.09 -2.28 1.42
C ILE A 71 5.28 -3.48 0.93
N LEU A 72 4.03 -3.63 1.39
CA LEU A 72 3.18 -4.74 0.95
C LEU A 72 2.84 -4.64 -0.54
N GLY A 73 2.59 -3.44 -1.05
CA GLY A 73 2.41 -3.22 -2.48
C GLY A 73 3.62 -3.64 -3.30
N LEU A 74 4.84 -3.35 -2.84
CA LEU A 74 6.06 -3.81 -3.51
C LEU A 74 6.24 -5.33 -3.47
N VAL A 75 5.86 -5.97 -2.36
CA VAL A 75 5.88 -7.45 -2.25
C VAL A 75 4.91 -8.08 -3.25
N GLU A 76 3.68 -7.57 -3.33
CA GLU A 76 2.67 -8.04 -4.29
C GLU A 76 3.15 -7.87 -5.74
N ARG A 77 3.77 -6.73 -6.06
CA ARG A 77 4.36 -6.49 -7.38
C ARG A 77 5.48 -7.48 -7.70
N ALA A 78 6.41 -7.67 -6.78
CA ALA A 78 7.51 -8.62 -6.97
C ALA A 78 7.00 -10.05 -7.23
N GLU A 79 5.97 -10.48 -6.50
CA GLU A 79 5.33 -11.76 -6.73
C GLU A 79 4.64 -11.85 -8.10
N ALA A 80 3.94 -10.80 -8.50
CA ALA A 80 3.26 -10.73 -9.79
C ALA A 80 4.27 -10.77 -10.95
N GLU A 81 5.36 -10.01 -10.88
CA GLU A 81 6.41 -9.98 -11.89
C GLU A 81 7.10 -11.34 -12.06
N VAL A 82 7.39 -12.02 -10.94
CA VAL A 82 8.00 -13.37 -10.98
C VAL A 82 7.05 -14.42 -11.54
N LYS A 83 5.73 -14.27 -11.31
CA LYS A 83 4.70 -15.19 -11.80
C LYS A 83 4.24 -14.89 -13.24
N ALA A 84 4.62 -13.74 -13.80
CA ALA A 84 4.22 -13.35 -15.16
C ALA A 84 4.82 -14.30 -16.20
N ASN A 85 3.98 -14.87 -17.06
CA ASN A 85 4.43 -15.64 -18.22
C ASN A 85 4.80 -14.70 -19.37
N GLU A 86 5.94 -14.94 -20.02
CA GLU A 86 6.49 -14.13 -21.13
C GLU A 86 5.58 -14.02 -22.37
N GLU A 87 4.57 -14.89 -22.51
CA GLU A 87 3.71 -14.95 -23.71
C GLU A 87 2.52 -13.99 -23.71
N LEU A 88 2.15 -13.43 -22.55
CA LEU A 88 1.07 -12.45 -22.42
C LEU A 88 1.63 -11.19 -21.80
N LEU A 89 1.58 -10.07 -22.51
CA LEU A 89 1.85 -8.75 -21.94
C LEU A 89 0.82 -8.46 -20.83
N THR A 90 1.18 -8.84 -19.64
CA THR A 90 0.40 -8.63 -18.40
C THR A 90 1.25 -7.83 -17.45
N GLY A 91 0.65 -7.08 -16.59
CA GLY A 91 1.36 -6.36 -15.53
C GLY A 91 0.59 -5.16 -15.03
N ASP A 92 1.08 -4.61 -13.97
CA ASP A 92 0.54 -3.43 -13.31
C ASP A 92 1.49 -2.26 -13.53
N ILE A 93 0.97 -1.13 -14.04
CA ILE A 93 1.71 0.12 -14.24
C ILE A 93 1.19 1.14 -13.23
N TYR A 94 2.08 1.69 -12.43
CA TYR A 94 1.77 2.65 -11.38
C TYR A 94 2.20 4.06 -11.80
N LEU A 95 1.22 4.92 -12.03
CA LEU A 95 1.39 6.30 -12.48
C LEU A 95 1.03 7.28 -11.37
N GLY A 96 1.97 8.16 -11.01
CA GLY A 96 1.69 9.32 -10.19
C GLY A 96 1.37 10.55 -11.05
N CYS A 97 0.37 11.31 -10.67
CA CYS A 97 -0.02 12.52 -11.40
C CYS A 97 -0.59 13.59 -10.48
N GLY A 98 -0.40 14.84 -10.87
CA GLY A 98 -1.14 15.99 -10.32
C GLY A 98 -2.55 16.08 -10.90
N GLU A 99 -3.45 16.71 -10.17
CA GLU A 99 -4.80 17.02 -10.66
C GLU A 99 -4.73 18.19 -11.66
N SER A 100 -4.64 17.88 -12.96
CA SER A 100 -4.58 18.89 -14.00
C SER A 100 -5.24 18.43 -15.30
N GLU A 101 -5.61 19.39 -16.14
CA GLU A 101 -6.14 19.10 -17.50
C GLU A 101 -5.13 18.39 -18.41
N GLY A 102 -3.83 18.47 -18.10
CA GLY A 102 -2.76 17.73 -18.79
C GLY A 102 -2.89 16.21 -18.72
N MET A 103 -3.74 15.69 -17.84
CA MET A 103 -4.03 14.26 -17.78
C MET A 103 -4.88 13.72 -18.94
N ARG A 104 -5.60 14.57 -19.67
CA ARG A 104 -6.46 14.11 -20.80
C ARG A 104 -5.72 13.34 -21.88
N PRO A 105 -4.57 13.81 -22.43
CA PRO A 105 -3.83 13.05 -23.43
C PRO A 105 -3.31 11.73 -22.89
N ILE A 106 -2.92 11.68 -21.62
CA ILE A 106 -2.42 10.49 -20.96
C ILE A 106 -3.53 9.45 -20.77
N ALA A 107 -4.70 9.88 -20.29
CA ALA A 107 -5.87 9.02 -20.18
C ALA A 107 -6.27 8.41 -21.54
N LYS A 108 -6.18 9.20 -22.61
CA LYS A 108 -6.43 8.71 -23.99
C LYS A 108 -5.39 7.67 -24.44
N THR A 109 -4.11 7.89 -24.11
CA THR A 109 -3.04 6.92 -24.40
C THR A 109 -3.24 5.63 -23.61
N ILE A 110 -3.58 5.73 -22.33
CA ILE A 110 -3.89 4.57 -21.49
C ILE A 110 -5.07 3.78 -22.07
N ALA A 111 -6.15 4.46 -22.47
CA ALA A 111 -7.31 3.81 -23.10
C ALA A 111 -6.91 3.03 -24.37
N THR A 112 -6.10 3.64 -25.24
CA THR A 112 -5.59 2.98 -26.45
C THR A 112 -4.70 1.78 -26.13
N MET A 113 -3.86 1.88 -25.07
CA MET A 113 -3.04 0.75 -24.64
C MET A 113 -3.88 -0.40 -24.09
N LEU A 114 -4.93 -0.12 -23.32
CA LEU A 114 -5.82 -1.14 -22.79
C LEU A 114 -6.62 -1.87 -23.87
N GLU A 115 -6.98 -1.20 -24.95
CA GLU A 115 -7.57 -1.86 -26.14
C GLU A 115 -6.62 -2.89 -26.77
N LYS A 116 -5.33 -2.55 -26.81
CA LYS A 116 -4.30 -3.43 -27.43
C LYS A 116 -3.79 -4.50 -26.47
N TYR A 117 -3.71 -4.18 -25.17
CA TYR A 117 -3.16 -5.02 -24.11
C TYR A 117 -4.13 -5.13 -22.93
N PRO A 118 -5.22 -5.92 -23.07
CA PRO A 118 -6.31 -5.95 -22.08
C PRO A 118 -5.93 -6.54 -20.72
N HIS A 119 -4.78 -7.19 -20.62
CA HIS A 119 -4.27 -7.76 -19.37
C HIS A 119 -3.30 -6.85 -18.62
N VAL A 120 -2.97 -5.67 -19.17
CA VAL A 120 -2.22 -4.63 -18.46
C VAL A 120 -3.18 -3.82 -17.58
N LYS A 121 -2.78 -3.52 -16.36
CA LYS A 121 -3.55 -2.69 -15.44
C LYS A 121 -2.81 -1.38 -15.18
N PHE A 122 -3.55 -0.28 -15.15
CA PHE A 122 -3.02 1.02 -14.76
C PHE A 122 -3.57 1.43 -13.40
N HIS A 123 -2.67 1.77 -12.49
CA HIS A 123 -2.98 2.32 -11.18
C HIS A 123 -2.58 3.80 -11.17
N LEU A 124 -3.56 4.67 -10.96
CA LEU A 124 -3.34 6.11 -10.93
C LEU A 124 -3.29 6.59 -9.47
N HIS A 125 -2.21 7.23 -9.11
CA HIS A 125 -2.05 7.89 -7.83
C HIS A 125 -2.07 9.41 -8.03
N SER A 126 -3.05 10.09 -7.43
CA SER A 126 -3.13 11.55 -7.45
C SER A 126 -2.43 12.12 -6.22
N GLY A 127 -1.54 13.08 -6.41
CA GLY A 127 -0.77 13.69 -5.33
C GLY A 127 0.00 14.94 -5.79
N LYS A 128 0.63 15.61 -4.83
CA LYS A 128 1.54 16.74 -5.11
C LYS A 128 2.83 16.24 -5.76
N ALA A 129 3.51 17.14 -6.49
CA ALA A 129 4.75 16.81 -7.19
C ALA A 129 5.80 16.15 -6.26
N GLU A 130 6.00 16.72 -5.06
CA GLU A 130 6.95 16.18 -4.09
C GLU A 130 6.58 14.75 -3.65
N GLU A 131 5.31 14.48 -3.39
CA GLU A 131 4.84 13.15 -3.00
C GLU A 131 4.99 12.13 -4.13
N VAL A 132 4.72 12.54 -5.36
CA VAL A 132 4.91 11.70 -6.55
C VAL A 132 6.39 11.34 -6.72
N MET A 133 7.28 12.32 -6.58
CA MET A 133 8.73 12.10 -6.69
C MET A 133 9.24 11.16 -5.59
N GLU A 134 8.84 11.37 -4.32
CA GLU A 134 9.20 10.45 -3.22
C GLU A 134 8.77 9.00 -3.51
N LYS A 135 7.59 8.81 -4.07
CA LYS A 135 7.06 7.47 -4.39
C LYS A 135 7.76 6.82 -5.59
N ILE A 136 8.25 7.61 -6.54
CA ILE A 136 9.12 7.12 -7.62
C ILE A 136 10.46 6.66 -7.06
N ASP A 137 11.08 7.47 -6.22
CA ASP A 137 12.37 7.16 -5.60
C ASP A 137 12.28 5.92 -4.68
N ALA A 138 11.12 5.72 -4.04
CA ALA A 138 10.82 4.53 -3.24
C ALA A 138 10.46 3.29 -4.07
N GLY A 139 10.37 3.38 -5.42
CA GLY A 139 9.96 2.27 -6.29
C GLY A 139 8.47 1.90 -6.20
N VAL A 140 7.65 2.75 -5.63
CA VAL A 140 6.19 2.54 -5.49
C VAL A 140 5.45 2.92 -6.77
N LEU A 141 5.95 3.93 -7.49
CA LEU A 141 5.44 4.35 -8.79
C LEU A 141 6.49 4.09 -9.88
N ASP A 142 6.01 3.71 -11.07
CA ASP A 142 6.87 3.50 -12.24
C ASP A 142 7.14 4.82 -12.97
N PHE A 143 6.12 5.68 -13.04
CA PHE A 143 6.19 6.97 -13.71
C PHE A 143 5.50 8.07 -12.91
N GLY A 144 5.98 9.30 -13.07
CA GLY A 144 5.36 10.48 -12.52
C GLY A 144 5.13 11.53 -13.61
N ILE A 145 3.97 12.17 -13.59
CA ILE A 145 3.62 13.27 -14.46
C ILE A 145 3.49 14.49 -13.60
N VAL A 146 4.47 15.37 -13.72
CA VAL A 146 4.52 16.65 -13.06
C VAL A 146 4.40 17.72 -14.14
N ILE A 147 3.41 18.61 -14.00
CA ILE A 147 3.19 19.73 -14.90
C ILE A 147 3.53 20.97 -14.09
N GLU A 148 4.54 21.71 -14.53
CA GLU A 148 4.92 23.03 -14.01
C GLU A 148 4.02 24.13 -14.56
#